data_1f809ef420b296e8408208f7ba123bf1
#
_entry.id   1f809ef420b296e8408208f7ba123bf1
#
_cell.length_a   1.000
_cell.length_b   1.000
_cell.length_c   1.000
_cell.angle_alpha   90.00
_cell.angle_beta   90.00
_cell.angle_gamma   90.00
#
_symmetry.space_group_name_H-M   'P 1'
#
loop_
_entity.id
_entity.type
_entity.pdbx_description
1 polymer ?
#
loop_
_entity_poly.entity_id
_entity_poly.type
_entity_poly.pdbx_seq_one_letter_code
_entity_poly.pdbx_strand_id
1 'polypeptide(L)'
;MAVVKVAAIQAKPVGNDLTHPGNVKHALELLRKCVQMDDEVRVACFPEYFPWSGREELAREAEEFGIYVIAGIAERENGALYNSCILFGPDGSILGRQRKLSLGSMERKYFGFTPGRELRVFDTEFGRIGIGVCADLWGPPNVGRQLLMLGAELIFNPSFFFVLRDVWHCLLLARAVELMVPIVAVDTAEFPFRLGDRVFRECGGLTCIVGPPWRDMEEFASWWHGARFNWFLGWLGTEEGILIRELDLDRAREFRKAWFSRIVGRENPWVAEEAARG
;
A
#
# COMPACT_ATOMS: atom_id res chain seq x y z
N MET A 1 -0.45 12.46 19.12
CA MET A 1 -0.15 12.73 17.69
C MET A 1 -0.04 11.38 17.01
N ALA A 2 -0.85 11.16 15.99
CA ALA A 2 -0.82 9.93 15.20
C ALA A 2 0.29 10.01 14.13
N VAL A 3 1.54 9.93 14.60
CA VAL A 3 2.73 9.87 13.75
C VAL A 3 3.15 8.42 13.62
N VAL A 4 3.39 7.95 12.41
CA VAL A 4 3.80 6.58 12.13
C VAL A 4 4.95 6.54 11.14
N LYS A 5 6.01 5.78 11.45
CA LYS A 5 7.06 5.46 10.48
C LYS A 5 6.65 4.21 9.70
N VAL A 6 6.58 4.35 8.39
CA VAL A 6 6.22 3.29 7.45
C VAL A 6 7.42 2.90 6.60
N ALA A 7 7.53 1.63 6.31
CA ALA A 7 8.52 1.09 5.39
C ALA A 7 7.84 0.43 4.18
N ALA A 8 8.18 0.90 2.99
CA ALA A 8 7.82 0.28 1.72
C ALA A 8 9.02 -0.54 1.22
N ILE A 9 8.87 -1.85 1.19
CA ILE A 9 9.95 -2.78 0.86
C ILE A 9 9.79 -3.24 -0.60
N GLN A 10 10.56 -2.66 -1.50
CA GLN A 10 10.63 -3.05 -2.91
C GLN A 10 11.49 -4.30 -3.06
N ALA A 11 10.87 -5.46 -2.90
CA ALA A 11 11.57 -6.74 -2.90
C ALA A 11 11.76 -7.31 -4.31
N LYS A 12 12.91 -7.95 -4.57
CA LYS A 12 13.16 -8.68 -5.80
C LYS A 12 12.91 -10.18 -5.57
N PRO A 13 12.03 -10.82 -6.34
CA PRO A 13 11.82 -12.26 -6.22
C PRO A 13 13.07 -13.06 -6.53
N VAL A 14 13.39 -14.05 -5.70
CA VAL A 14 14.54 -14.95 -5.87
C VAL A 14 14.41 -15.69 -7.20
N GLY A 15 15.48 -15.67 -8.00
CA GLY A 15 15.49 -16.30 -9.32
C GLY A 15 14.51 -15.70 -10.31
N ASN A 16 13.99 -14.47 -10.07
CA ASN A 16 12.93 -13.83 -10.84
C ASN A 16 11.61 -14.64 -10.87
N ASP A 17 11.32 -15.36 -9.81
CA ASP A 17 10.14 -16.21 -9.67
C ASP A 17 9.33 -15.81 -8.43
N LEU A 18 8.11 -15.30 -8.64
CA LEU A 18 7.18 -14.91 -7.56
C LEU A 18 6.84 -16.07 -6.62
N THR A 19 6.88 -17.30 -7.12
CA THR A 19 6.51 -18.51 -6.37
C THR A 19 7.69 -19.22 -5.72
N HIS A 20 8.91 -18.71 -5.90
CA HIS A 20 10.12 -19.35 -5.40
C HIS A 20 10.11 -19.48 -3.88
N PRO A 21 10.35 -20.69 -3.30
CA PRO A 21 10.27 -20.88 -1.85
C PRO A 21 11.29 -20.06 -1.06
N GLY A 22 12.40 -19.67 -1.67
CA GLY A 22 13.39 -18.78 -1.09
C GLY A 22 12.90 -17.35 -0.83
N ASN A 23 11.77 -16.94 -1.41
CA ASN A 23 11.20 -15.61 -1.18
C ASN A 23 10.83 -15.38 0.30
N VAL A 24 10.43 -16.43 1.02
CA VAL A 24 10.14 -16.32 2.45
C VAL A 24 11.40 -15.91 3.23
N LYS A 25 12.49 -16.64 3.05
CA LYS A 25 13.78 -16.31 3.70
C LYS A 25 14.22 -14.89 3.33
N HIS A 26 14.10 -14.54 2.06
CA HIS A 26 14.46 -13.21 1.58
C HIS A 26 13.59 -12.09 2.19
N ALA A 27 12.29 -12.33 2.36
CA ALA A 27 11.39 -11.38 3.04
C ALA A 27 11.82 -11.14 4.50
N LEU A 28 12.19 -12.20 5.23
CA LEU A 28 12.68 -12.07 6.61
C LEU A 28 14.00 -11.29 6.67
N GLU A 29 14.92 -11.54 5.74
CA GLU A 29 16.18 -10.79 5.63
C GLU A 29 15.92 -9.29 5.37
N LEU A 30 14.96 -8.95 4.50
CA LEU A 30 14.58 -7.58 4.22
C LEU A 30 13.90 -6.90 5.42
N LEU A 31 13.05 -7.62 6.18
CA LEU A 31 12.46 -7.10 7.43
C LEU A 31 13.52 -6.78 8.46
N ARG A 32 14.47 -7.70 8.70
CA ARG A 32 15.59 -7.47 9.61
C ARG A 32 16.42 -6.25 9.21
N LYS A 33 16.72 -6.15 7.91
CA LYS A 33 17.42 -4.99 7.37
C LYS A 33 16.62 -3.70 7.58
N CYS A 34 15.31 -3.74 7.38
CA CYS A 34 14.43 -2.58 7.58
C CYS A 34 14.52 -2.07 9.03
N VAL A 35 14.36 -2.94 10.01
CA VAL A 35 14.43 -2.58 11.44
C VAL A 35 15.86 -2.15 11.84
N GLN A 36 16.90 -2.72 11.24
CA GLN A 36 18.28 -2.26 11.44
C GLN A 36 18.55 -0.87 10.87
N MET A 37 17.86 -0.49 9.79
CA MET A 37 17.98 0.85 9.21
C MET A 37 17.28 1.92 10.06
N ASP A 38 16.14 1.57 10.66
CA ASP A 38 15.36 2.45 11.52
C ASP A 38 14.46 1.61 12.45
N ASP A 39 14.79 1.56 13.73
CA ASP A 39 14.09 0.78 14.75
C ASP A 39 12.77 1.40 15.21
N GLU A 40 12.46 2.61 14.77
CA GLU A 40 11.18 3.26 15.01
C GLU A 40 10.12 2.92 13.94
N VAL A 41 10.43 2.12 12.94
CA VAL A 41 9.44 1.64 11.96
C VAL A 41 8.33 0.89 12.68
N ARG A 42 7.08 1.27 12.41
CA ARG A 42 5.90 0.66 13.00
C ARG A 42 5.14 -0.25 12.05
N VAL A 43 5.25 0.00 10.75
CA VAL A 43 4.60 -0.84 9.74
C VAL A 43 5.50 -1.03 8.52
N ALA A 44 5.70 -2.27 8.11
CA ALA A 44 6.41 -2.65 6.90
C ALA A 44 5.44 -3.28 5.89
N CYS A 45 5.55 -2.89 4.62
CA CYS A 45 4.71 -3.40 3.57
C CYS A 45 5.56 -4.00 2.44
N PHE A 46 5.26 -5.24 2.07
CA PHE A 46 5.80 -5.93 0.91
C PHE A 46 4.89 -5.77 -0.32
N PRO A 47 5.39 -6.07 -1.52
CA PRO A 47 4.60 -6.05 -2.75
C PRO A 47 3.48 -7.11 -2.77
N GLU A 48 2.60 -6.96 -3.74
CA GLU A 48 1.68 -8.01 -4.18
C GLU A 48 2.44 -9.28 -4.56
N TYR A 49 1.93 -10.45 -4.20
CA TYR A 49 2.54 -11.76 -4.43
C TYR A 49 3.88 -12.02 -3.70
N PHE A 50 4.36 -11.11 -2.88
CA PHE A 50 5.62 -11.32 -2.18
C PHE A 50 5.42 -11.37 -0.66
N PRO A 51 5.91 -12.45 0.01
CA PRO A 51 6.75 -13.53 -0.53
C PRO A 51 5.99 -14.74 -1.09
N TRP A 52 4.70 -14.64 -1.43
CA TRP A 52 3.82 -15.68 -1.91
C TRP A 52 3.30 -16.64 -0.83
N SER A 53 4.12 -16.96 0.14
CA SER A 53 3.86 -17.88 1.26
C SER A 53 4.59 -17.41 2.52
N GLY A 54 4.65 -18.22 3.57
CA GLY A 54 5.43 -17.87 4.78
C GLY A 54 4.63 -17.13 5.84
N ARG A 55 3.33 -17.45 5.97
CA ARG A 55 2.44 -16.82 6.94
C ARG A 55 2.93 -16.91 8.37
N GLU A 56 3.38 -18.10 8.78
CA GLU A 56 3.84 -18.37 10.14
C GLU A 56 5.19 -17.71 10.43
N GLU A 57 6.08 -17.70 9.45
CA GLU A 57 7.38 -17.06 9.55
C GLU A 57 7.25 -15.55 9.68
N LEU A 58 6.39 -14.92 8.84
CA LEU A 58 6.13 -13.49 8.91
C LEU A 58 5.43 -13.07 10.20
N ALA A 59 4.51 -13.91 10.72
CA ALA A 59 3.85 -13.67 11.99
C ALA A 59 4.87 -13.62 13.15
N ARG A 60 5.79 -14.57 13.20
CA ARG A 60 6.86 -14.61 14.22
C ARG A 60 7.79 -13.41 14.11
N GLU A 61 8.16 -13.00 12.90
CA GLU A 61 9.04 -11.85 12.69
C GLU A 61 8.33 -10.53 13.05
N ALA A 62 7.02 -10.41 12.78
CA ALA A 62 6.21 -9.29 13.21
C ALA A 62 6.16 -9.17 14.75
N GLU A 63 5.99 -10.30 15.45
CA GLU A 63 6.05 -10.39 16.91
C GLU A 63 7.44 -10.05 17.46
N GLU A 64 8.50 -10.61 16.86
CA GLU A 64 9.89 -10.39 17.31
C GLU A 64 10.27 -8.92 17.27
N PHE A 65 9.85 -8.19 16.24
CA PHE A 65 10.15 -6.76 16.08
C PHE A 65 9.07 -5.83 16.64
N GLY A 66 7.92 -6.36 17.04
CA GLY A 66 6.81 -5.56 17.55
C GLY A 66 6.26 -4.57 16.52
N ILE A 67 6.21 -4.96 15.23
CA ILE A 67 5.75 -4.12 14.13
C ILE A 67 4.59 -4.76 13.35
N TYR A 68 3.81 -3.94 12.69
CA TYR A 68 2.84 -4.42 11.71
C TYR A 68 3.55 -4.83 10.43
N VAL A 69 3.12 -5.95 9.82
CA VAL A 69 3.64 -6.40 8.51
C VAL A 69 2.48 -6.64 7.55
N ILE A 70 2.56 -6.06 6.35
CA ILE A 70 1.64 -6.33 5.24
C ILE A 70 2.41 -7.11 4.18
N ALA A 71 1.90 -8.29 3.80
CA ALA A 71 2.58 -9.16 2.84
C ALA A 71 1.62 -9.80 1.84
N GLY A 72 2.07 -9.95 0.60
CA GLY A 72 1.35 -10.59 -0.50
C GLY A 72 1.45 -12.10 -0.43
N ILE A 73 0.36 -12.78 -0.06
CA ILE A 73 0.28 -14.22 0.16
C ILE A 73 -0.77 -14.83 -0.77
N ALA A 74 -0.42 -15.93 -1.43
CA ALA A 74 -1.37 -16.76 -2.15
C ALA A 74 -2.09 -17.69 -1.16
N GLU A 75 -3.37 -17.40 -0.87
CA GLU A 75 -4.16 -18.16 0.09
C GLU A 75 -5.03 -19.22 -0.59
N ARG A 76 -5.04 -20.44 -0.03
CA ARG A 76 -6.02 -21.46 -0.39
C ARG A 76 -7.09 -21.56 0.71
N GLU A 77 -8.34 -21.44 0.31
CA GLU A 77 -9.49 -21.61 1.21
C GLU A 77 -10.67 -22.23 0.44
N ASN A 78 -11.24 -23.30 0.98
CA ASN A 78 -12.38 -24.02 0.41
C ASN A 78 -12.21 -24.38 -1.08
N GLY A 79 -11.00 -24.80 -1.46
CA GLY A 79 -10.66 -25.17 -2.85
C GLY A 79 -10.37 -24.00 -3.79
N ALA A 80 -10.61 -22.77 -3.38
CA ALA A 80 -10.29 -21.58 -4.14
C ALA A 80 -8.89 -21.03 -3.78
N LEU A 81 -8.24 -20.36 -4.74
CA LEU A 81 -6.98 -19.67 -4.57
C LEU A 81 -7.23 -18.16 -4.64
N TYR A 82 -6.68 -17.41 -3.70
CA TYR A 82 -6.84 -15.96 -3.60
C TYR A 82 -5.49 -15.24 -3.61
N ASN A 83 -5.45 -14.12 -4.30
CA ASN A 83 -4.40 -13.12 -4.17
C ASN A 83 -4.75 -12.23 -2.97
N SER A 84 -4.02 -12.39 -1.88
CA SER A 84 -4.32 -11.76 -0.59
C SER A 84 -3.15 -10.93 -0.08
N CYS A 85 -3.44 -9.79 0.50
CA CYS A 85 -2.51 -9.09 1.38
C CYS A 85 -2.94 -9.33 2.82
N ILE A 86 -2.07 -9.95 3.61
CA ILE A 86 -2.30 -10.26 5.02
C ILE A 86 -1.66 -9.19 5.87
N LEU A 87 -2.40 -8.69 6.86
CA LEU A 87 -1.91 -7.79 7.89
C LEU A 87 -1.62 -8.59 9.16
N PHE A 88 -0.36 -8.62 9.55
CA PHE A 88 0.11 -9.16 10.81
C PHE A 88 0.23 -8.03 11.82
N GLY A 89 -0.18 -8.28 13.05
CA GLY A 89 -0.03 -7.37 14.18
C GLY A 89 1.33 -7.49 14.86
N PRO A 90 1.70 -6.50 15.71
CA PRO A 90 2.96 -6.48 16.44
C PRO A 90 3.07 -7.60 17.52
N ASP A 91 2.01 -8.33 17.76
CA ASP A 91 1.94 -9.53 18.61
C ASP A 91 1.95 -10.83 17.80
N GLY A 92 2.26 -10.78 16.50
CA GLY A 92 2.23 -11.92 15.59
C GLY A 92 0.83 -12.38 15.19
N SER A 93 -0.23 -11.78 15.70
CA SER A 93 -1.60 -12.13 15.31
C SER A 93 -1.90 -11.72 13.88
N ILE A 94 -2.78 -12.46 13.21
CA ILE A 94 -3.32 -12.04 11.92
C ILE A 94 -4.53 -11.14 12.19
N LEU A 95 -4.34 -9.82 12.05
CA LEU A 95 -5.41 -8.85 12.23
C LEU A 95 -6.46 -8.93 11.12
N GLY A 96 -6.04 -9.34 9.94
CA GLY A 96 -6.93 -9.57 8.84
C GLY A 96 -6.24 -9.72 7.49
N ARG A 97 -7.06 -9.71 6.46
CA ARG A 97 -6.61 -9.84 5.06
C ARG A 97 -7.48 -9.03 4.13
N GLN A 98 -6.87 -8.54 3.07
CA GLN A 98 -7.56 -7.99 1.92
C GLN A 98 -7.28 -8.86 0.70
N ARG A 99 -8.29 -9.54 0.19
CA ARG A 99 -8.22 -10.25 -1.08
C ARG A 99 -8.44 -9.29 -2.23
N LYS A 100 -7.66 -9.42 -3.28
CA LYS A 100 -7.82 -8.59 -4.48
C LYS A 100 -9.22 -8.75 -5.06
N LEU A 101 -9.89 -7.64 -5.29
CA LEU A 101 -11.26 -7.61 -5.80
C LEU A 101 -11.29 -7.63 -7.33
N SER A 102 -10.39 -6.87 -7.95
CA SER A 102 -10.33 -6.65 -9.40
C SER A 102 -9.22 -7.50 -10.03
N LEU A 103 -9.55 -8.73 -10.38
CA LEU A 103 -8.60 -9.62 -11.04
C LEU A 103 -8.51 -9.33 -12.53
N GLY A 104 -7.30 -9.17 -13.03
CA GLY A 104 -7.02 -9.16 -14.47
C GLY A 104 -7.25 -10.52 -15.13
N SER A 105 -7.34 -10.52 -16.47
CA SER A 105 -7.47 -11.75 -17.24
C SER A 105 -6.32 -12.73 -17.01
N MET A 106 -5.12 -12.20 -16.80
CA MET A 106 -3.91 -12.96 -16.50
C MET A 106 -4.05 -13.73 -15.17
N GLU A 107 -4.47 -13.07 -14.13
CA GLU A 107 -4.62 -13.64 -12.80
C GLU A 107 -5.63 -14.79 -12.78
N ARG A 108 -6.74 -14.62 -13.50
CA ARG A 108 -7.75 -15.67 -13.63
C ARG A 108 -7.27 -16.84 -14.48
N LYS A 109 -6.64 -16.54 -15.63
CA LYS A 109 -6.29 -17.55 -16.62
C LYS A 109 -5.04 -18.37 -16.27
N TYR A 110 -4.00 -17.69 -15.74
CA TYR A 110 -2.69 -18.35 -15.52
C TYR A 110 -2.48 -18.76 -14.07
N PHE A 111 -2.93 -17.96 -13.10
CA PHE A 111 -2.80 -18.32 -11.69
C PHE A 111 -4.05 -19.00 -11.12
N GLY A 112 -5.20 -18.86 -11.77
CA GLY A 112 -6.46 -19.45 -11.29
C GLY A 112 -7.00 -18.77 -10.03
N PHE A 113 -6.68 -17.49 -9.81
CA PHE A 113 -7.20 -16.77 -8.67
C PHE A 113 -8.71 -16.53 -8.74
N THR A 114 -9.33 -16.57 -7.57
CA THR A 114 -10.72 -16.18 -7.32
C THR A 114 -10.74 -14.75 -6.76
N PRO A 115 -11.65 -13.88 -7.23
CA PRO A 115 -11.75 -12.52 -6.70
C PRO A 115 -12.25 -12.51 -5.25
N GLY A 116 -11.73 -11.56 -4.46
CA GLY A 116 -12.31 -11.20 -3.18
C GLY A 116 -13.71 -10.61 -3.32
N ARG A 117 -14.45 -10.55 -2.21
CA ARG A 117 -15.82 -10.02 -2.19
C ARG A 117 -16.04 -8.93 -1.16
N GLU A 118 -15.08 -8.74 -0.29
CA GLU A 118 -15.16 -7.81 0.85
C GLU A 118 -14.03 -6.81 0.79
N LEU A 119 -14.35 -5.58 1.11
CA LEU A 119 -13.38 -4.52 1.35
C LEU A 119 -13.38 -4.19 2.83
N ARG A 120 -12.20 -4.10 3.42
CA ARG A 120 -12.03 -3.88 4.85
C ARG A 120 -11.02 -2.78 5.13
N VAL A 121 -11.17 -2.16 6.29
CA VAL A 121 -10.17 -1.33 6.95
C VAL A 121 -9.79 -1.98 8.27
N PHE A 122 -8.62 -1.65 8.78
CA PHE A 122 -8.05 -2.28 9.97
C PHE A 122 -7.67 -1.20 10.97
N ASP A 123 -8.16 -1.33 12.20
CA ASP A 123 -7.80 -0.42 13.29
C ASP A 123 -6.39 -0.75 13.80
N THR A 124 -5.57 0.29 13.95
CA THR A 124 -4.23 0.22 14.54
C THR A 124 -4.08 1.30 15.59
N GLU A 125 -3.01 1.25 16.39
CA GLU A 125 -2.74 2.24 17.44
C GLU A 125 -2.51 3.66 16.90
N PHE A 126 -2.12 3.81 15.63
CA PHE A 126 -1.86 5.11 14.99
C PHE A 126 -2.98 5.58 14.07
N GLY A 127 -4.01 4.77 13.85
CA GLY A 127 -5.16 5.12 13.01
C GLY A 127 -5.66 3.93 12.20
N ARG A 128 -6.64 4.19 11.35
CA ARG A 128 -7.28 3.17 10.53
C ARG A 128 -6.60 3.05 9.18
N ILE A 129 -6.13 1.85 8.84
CA ILE A 129 -5.48 1.60 7.55
C ILE A 129 -6.39 0.85 6.59
N GLY A 130 -6.27 1.16 5.30
CA GLY A 130 -6.87 0.43 4.20
C GLY A 130 -5.81 -0.27 3.35
N ILE A 131 -6.19 -1.39 2.73
CA ILE A 131 -5.33 -2.08 1.76
C ILE A 131 -6.10 -2.17 0.44
N GLY A 132 -5.55 -1.56 -0.61
CA GLY A 132 -6.05 -1.71 -1.98
C GLY A 132 -5.02 -2.46 -2.81
N VAL A 133 -5.30 -3.71 -3.20
CA VAL A 133 -4.30 -4.54 -3.87
C VAL A 133 -4.17 -4.16 -5.34
N CYS A 134 -3.02 -3.60 -5.71
CA CYS A 134 -2.66 -3.25 -7.09
C CYS A 134 -3.79 -2.49 -7.81
N ALA A 135 -4.35 -3.07 -8.87
CA ALA A 135 -5.42 -2.49 -9.68
C ALA A 135 -6.68 -2.08 -8.90
N ASP A 136 -6.91 -2.62 -7.73
CA ASP A 136 -8.05 -2.23 -6.89
C ASP A 136 -8.04 -0.75 -6.54
N LEU A 137 -6.84 -0.15 -6.37
CA LEU A 137 -6.73 1.25 -6.00
C LEU A 137 -6.90 2.20 -7.18
N TRP A 138 -6.40 1.85 -8.35
CA TRP A 138 -6.34 2.77 -9.50
C TRP A 138 -7.26 2.39 -10.67
N GLY A 139 -7.83 1.16 -10.64
CA GLY A 139 -8.82 0.69 -11.60
C GLY A 139 -10.27 0.78 -11.09
N PRO A 140 -11.26 0.46 -11.91
CA PRO A 140 -12.62 0.26 -11.44
C PRO A 140 -12.76 -1.06 -10.68
N PRO A 141 -13.60 -1.17 -9.64
CA PRO A 141 -14.45 -0.13 -9.05
C PRO A 141 -13.70 0.70 -8.02
N ASN A 142 -13.44 1.90 -8.14
CA ASN A 142 -12.74 2.86 -7.27
C ASN A 142 -12.67 2.44 -5.76
N VAL A 143 -11.80 1.48 -5.46
CA VAL A 143 -11.64 0.93 -4.10
C VAL A 143 -11.10 1.97 -3.13
N GLY A 144 -10.23 2.87 -3.61
CA GLY A 144 -9.70 3.95 -2.78
C GLY A 144 -10.78 4.80 -2.13
N ARG A 145 -11.80 5.20 -2.90
CA ARG A 145 -12.94 5.95 -2.38
C ARG A 145 -13.75 5.14 -1.37
N GLN A 146 -13.95 3.86 -1.61
CA GLN A 146 -14.65 2.99 -0.65
C GLN A 146 -13.85 2.83 0.65
N LEU A 147 -12.52 2.70 0.57
CA LEU A 147 -11.65 2.69 1.76
C LEU A 147 -11.77 3.99 2.56
N LEU A 148 -11.78 5.15 1.88
CA LEU A 148 -12.01 6.43 2.52
C LEU A 148 -13.36 6.47 3.26
N MET A 149 -14.43 6.00 2.60
CA MET A 149 -15.77 5.92 3.21
C MET A 149 -15.85 4.98 4.41
N LEU A 150 -15.02 3.94 4.44
CA LEU A 150 -14.85 3.06 5.59
C LEU A 150 -13.96 3.66 6.69
N GLY A 151 -13.40 4.87 6.46
CA GLY A 151 -12.62 5.61 7.41
C GLY A 151 -11.11 5.36 7.34
N ALA A 152 -10.57 4.90 6.21
CA ALA A 152 -9.13 4.77 6.04
C ALA A 152 -8.42 6.13 6.14
N GLU A 153 -7.37 6.19 6.91
CA GLU A 153 -6.53 7.38 7.14
C GLU A 153 -5.15 7.24 6.49
N LEU A 154 -4.77 6.01 6.19
CA LEU A 154 -3.58 5.62 5.46
C LEU A 154 -3.94 4.43 4.55
N ILE A 155 -3.51 4.45 3.31
CA ILE A 155 -3.78 3.37 2.36
C ILE A 155 -2.46 2.73 1.93
N PHE A 156 -2.38 1.41 2.03
CA PHE A 156 -1.32 0.62 1.42
C PHE A 156 -1.79 0.07 0.08
N ASN A 157 -0.92 0.16 -0.92
CA ASN A 157 -1.17 -0.38 -2.25
C ASN A 157 -0.04 -1.34 -2.66
N PRO A 158 -0.01 -2.56 -2.09
CA PRO A 158 0.86 -3.62 -2.57
C PRO A 158 0.55 -3.95 -4.02
N SER A 159 1.56 -3.94 -4.87
CA SER A 159 1.40 -4.05 -6.32
C SER A 159 2.46 -4.96 -6.95
N PHE A 160 2.10 -5.51 -8.09
CA PHE A 160 3.00 -6.04 -9.08
C PHE A 160 2.62 -5.43 -10.42
N PHE A 161 3.27 -4.32 -10.75
CA PHE A 161 2.89 -3.48 -11.88
C PHE A 161 3.84 -3.73 -13.06
N PHE A 162 3.33 -4.29 -14.14
CA PHE A 162 4.13 -4.64 -15.32
C PHE A 162 3.60 -4.06 -16.63
N VAL A 163 2.52 -3.28 -16.56
CA VAL A 163 1.95 -2.54 -17.68
C VAL A 163 1.78 -1.07 -17.29
N LEU A 164 1.96 -0.17 -18.23
CA LEU A 164 1.78 1.27 -18.03
C LEU A 164 2.71 1.86 -16.96
N ARG A 165 3.93 1.36 -16.84
CA ARG A 165 4.93 1.83 -15.87
C ARG A 165 5.08 3.36 -15.87
N ASP A 166 5.06 3.97 -17.04
CA ASP A 166 5.20 5.42 -17.21
C ASP A 166 4.07 6.22 -16.55
N VAL A 167 2.90 5.60 -16.32
CA VAL A 167 1.75 6.24 -15.68
C VAL A 167 1.55 5.85 -14.23
N TRP A 168 2.35 4.93 -13.68
CA TRP A 168 2.25 4.44 -12.30
C TRP A 168 2.20 5.59 -11.28
N HIS A 169 3.20 6.45 -11.28
CA HIS A 169 3.27 7.60 -10.38
C HIS A 169 2.09 8.58 -10.60
N CYS A 170 1.68 8.78 -11.85
CA CYS A 170 0.54 9.64 -12.18
C CYS A 170 -0.78 9.11 -11.59
N LEU A 171 -0.99 7.79 -11.67
CA LEU A 171 -2.17 7.13 -11.11
C LEU A 171 -2.22 7.27 -9.59
N LEU A 172 -1.11 7.04 -8.91
CA LEU A 172 -1.01 7.14 -7.45
C LEU A 172 -1.17 8.58 -6.97
N LEU A 173 -0.53 9.52 -7.66
CA LEU A 173 -0.69 10.94 -7.38
C LEU A 173 -2.15 11.37 -7.52
N ALA A 174 -2.82 10.98 -8.60
CA ALA A 174 -4.23 11.28 -8.82
C ALA A 174 -5.12 10.75 -7.68
N ARG A 175 -4.84 9.52 -7.21
CA ARG A 175 -5.56 8.93 -6.07
C ARG A 175 -5.29 9.66 -4.76
N ALA A 176 -4.04 10.00 -4.47
CA ALA A 176 -3.70 10.75 -3.26
C ALA A 176 -4.35 12.13 -3.23
N VAL A 177 -4.39 12.82 -4.37
CA VAL A 177 -5.06 14.13 -4.51
C VAL A 177 -6.58 14.00 -4.38
N GLU A 178 -7.19 12.98 -5.00
CA GLU A 178 -8.64 12.74 -4.90
C GLU A 178 -9.07 12.42 -3.46
N LEU A 179 -8.30 11.57 -2.79
CA LEU A 179 -8.67 11.02 -1.49
C LEU A 179 -8.20 11.87 -0.31
N MET A 180 -7.18 12.73 -0.52
CA MET A 180 -6.50 13.48 0.55
C MET A 180 -6.02 12.58 1.70
N VAL A 181 -5.53 11.38 1.35
CA VAL A 181 -5.02 10.35 2.26
C VAL A 181 -3.64 9.94 1.78
N PRO A 182 -2.67 9.77 2.69
CA PRO A 182 -1.37 9.20 2.32
C PRO A 182 -1.52 7.80 1.74
N ILE A 183 -0.76 7.51 0.68
CA ILE A 183 -0.72 6.21 0.03
C ILE A 183 0.72 5.69 0.03
N VAL A 184 0.92 4.50 0.57
CA VAL A 184 2.18 3.75 0.51
C VAL A 184 2.03 2.71 -0.59
N ALA A 185 2.55 3.01 -1.77
CA ALA A 185 2.47 2.13 -2.93
C ALA A 185 3.78 1.35 -3.08
N VAL A 186 3.67 0.04 -2.99
CA VAL A 186 4.81 -0.88 -2.91
C VAL A 186 4.78 -1.82 -4.09
N ASP A 187 5.77 -1.70 -4.98
CA ASP A 187 5.94 -2.61 -6.11
C ASP A 187 7.15 -3.53 -5.88
N THR A 188 7.25 -4.61 -6.63
CA THR A 188 8.48 -5.42 -6.69
C THR A 188 9.63 -4.60 -7.27
N ALA A 189 10.87 -4.96 -6.98
CA ALA A 189 11.99 -4.49 -7.79
C ALA A 189 11.85 -4.98 -9.23
N GLU A 190 12.50 -4.30 -10.15
CA GLU A 190 12.44 -4.69 -11.57
C GLU A 190 13.06 -6.07 -11.80
N PHE A 191 12.32 -6.91 -12.50
CA PHE A 191 12.81 -8.19 -12.97
C PHE A 191 12.09 -8.64 -14.25
N PRO A 192 12.72 -9.46 -15.10
CA PRO A 192 12.03 -10.02 -16.25
C PRO A 192 11.01 -11.07 -15.80
N PHE A 193 9.74 -10.74 -15.99
CA PHE A 193 8.63 -11.63 -15.66
C PHE A 193 8.22 -12.50 -16.84
N ARG A 194 8.19 -13.81 -16.66
CA ARG A 194 7.76 -14.78 -17.67
C ARG A 194 6.32 -15.23 -17.42
N LEU A 195 5.51 -15.15 -18.47
CA LEU A 195 4.13 -15.62 -18.44
C LEU A 195 3.85 -16.48 -19.67
N GLY A 196 3.85 -17.79 -19.53
CA GLY A 196 3.86 -18.71 -20.66
C GLY A 196 5.08 -18.46 -21.55
N ASP A 197 4.85 -18.26 -22.84
CA ASP A 197 5.92 -17.98 -23.82
C ASP A 197 6.32 -16.50 -23.88
N ARG A 198 5.64 -15.63 -23.14
CA ARG A 198 5.92 -14.19 -23.14
C ARG A 198 6.87 -13.81 -22.01
N VAL A 199 7.81 -12.90 -22.32
CA VAL A 199 8.70 -12.29 -21.34
C VAL A 199 8.44 -10.78 -21.32
N PHE A 200 8.02 -10.28 -20.17
CA PHE A 200 7.91 -8.85 -19.89
C PHE A 200 9.21 -8.43 -19.22
N ARG A 201 9.95 -7.51 -19.84
CA ARG A 201 11.33 -7.19 -19.42
C ARG A 201 11.38 -6.17 -18.28
N GLU A 202 10.45 -5.23 -18.27
CA GLU A 202 10.43 -4.07 -17.36
C GLU A 202 9.23 -4.17 -16.41
N CYS A 203 9.22 -5.19 -15.54
CA CYS A 203 8.17 -5.38 -14.57
C CYS A 203 8.65 -4.93 -13.19
N GLY A 204 7.84 -4.13 -12.50
CA GLY A 204 8.14 -3.66 -11.15
C GLY A 204 8.97 -2.37 -11.10
N GLY A 205 9.35 -2.00 -9.90
CA GLY A 205 10.06 -0.77 -9.55
C GLY A 205 9.15 0.42 -9.28
N LEU A 206 9.78 1.54 -8.93
CA LEU A 206 9.12 2.82 -8.71
C LEU A 206 8.16 2.85 -7.48
N THR A 207 8.40 2.02 -6.47
CA THR A 207 7.76 2.15 -5.15
C THR A 207 7.77 3.59 -4.70
N CYS A 208 6.65 4.10 -4.22
CA CYS A 208 6.57 5.47 -3.76
C CYS A 208 5.59 5.65 -2.59
N ILE A 209 5.79 6.75 -1.86
CA ILE A 209 4.86 7.23 -0.86
C ILE A 209 4.38 8.59 -1.32
N VAL A 210 3.06 8.75 -1.46
CA VAL A 210 2.42 9.98 -1.91
C VAL A 210 1.35 10.41 -0.92
N GLY A 211 1.17 11.71 -0.76
CA GLY A 211 0.13 12.22 0.14
C GLY A 211 0.22 13.73 0.34
N PRO A 212 -0.76 14.31 1.05
CA PRO A 212 -0.76 15.73 1.33
C PRO A 212 0.42 16.09 2.26
N PRO A 213 1.36 16.95 1.80
CA PRO A 213 2.52 17.33 2.59
C PRO A 213 2.23 18.50 3.54
N TRP A 214 1.06 19.12 3.42
CA TRP A 214 0.70 20.34 4.15
C TRP A 214 -0.06 20.04 5.44
N ARG A 215 0.07 20.96 6.39
CA ARG A 215 -0.60 20.90 7.68
C ARG A 215 -1.99 21.54 7.62
N ASP A 216 -2.10 22.64 6.86
CA ASP A 216 -3.32 23.44 6.76
C ASP A 216 -3.41 24.18 5.42
N MET A 217 -4.49 24.92 5.23
CA MET A 217 -4.73 25.65 3.99
C MET A 217 -3.86 26.91 3.85
N GLU A 218 -3.29 27.44 4.92
CA GLU A 218 -2.38 28.59 4.85
C GLU A 218 -1.01 28.14 4.34
N GLU A 219 -0.51 27.02 4.86
CA GLU A 219 0.70 26.37 4.36
C GLU A 219 0.53 26.00 2.88
N PHE A 220 -0.62 25.42 2.50
CA PHE A 220 -0.95 25.15 1.11
C PHE A 220 -0.99 26.41 0.25
N ALA A 221 -1.66 27.48 0.69
CA ALA A 221 -1.77 28.73 -0.04
C ALA A 221 -0.42 29.42 -0.21
N SER A 222 0.47 29.40 0.81
CA SER A 222 1.82 29.94 0.70
C SER A 222 2.65 29.20 -0.35
N TRP A 223 2.42 27.93 -0.50
CA TRP A 223 3.04 27.07 -1.51
C TRP A 223 2.55 27.36 -2.93
N TRP A 224 1.26 27.70 -3.09
CA TRP A 224 0.65 27.99 -4.38
C TRP A 224 1.33 29.13 -5.13
N HIS A 225 1.91 30.07 -4.41
CA HIS A 225 2.54 31.27 -4.99
C HIS A 225 3.96 31.07 -5.52
N GLY A 226 4.53 29.87 -5.54
CA GLY A 226 5.87 29.72 -6.12
C GLY A 226 6.56 28.37 -5.99
N ALA A 227 5.94 27.37 -5.43
CA ALA A 227 6.61 26.10 -5.20
C ALA A 227 6.02 24.93 -5.99
N ARG A 228 6.87 23.95 -6.26
CA ARG A 228 6.48 22.71 -6.92
C ARG A 228 5.66 21.86 -5.94
N PHE A 229 4.54 21.32 -6.41
CA PHE A 229 3.73 20.38 -5.66
C PHE A 229 4.54 19.13 -5.32
N ASN A 230 4.94 18.98 -4.07
CA ASN A 230 5.68 17.81 -3.64
C ASN A 230 4.76 16.83 -2.91
N TRP A 231 3.85 16.24 -3.63
CA TRP A 231 3.01 15.16 -3.15
C TRP A 231 3.77 13.84 -2.97
N PHE A 232 4.93 13.70 -3.60
CA PHE A 232 5.80 12.56 -3.42
C PHE A 232 6.64 12.77 -2.17
N LEU A 233 6.31 12.04 -1.11
CA LEU A 233 7.04 12.03 0.15
C LEU A 233 8.31 11.18 0.04
N GLY A 234 8.39 10.30 -0.96
CA GLY A 234 9.56 9.53 -1.31
C GLY A 234 9.28 8.55 -2.44
N TRP A 235 10.33 8.10 -3.10
CA TRP A 235 10.25 7.05 -4.13
C TRP A 235 11.58 6.30 -4.25
N LEU A 236 11.52 5.10 -4.82
CA LEU A 236 12.66 4.28 -5.21
C LEU A 236 12.80 4.26 -6.74
N GLY A 237 13.96 3.84 -7.22
CA GLY A 237 14.17 3.48 -8.62
C GLY A 237 13.67 2.06 -8.92
N THR A 238 14.40 1.34 -9.75
CA THR A 238 14.02 0.00 -10.21
C THR A 238 14.64 -1.13 -9.39
N GLU A 239 15.68 -0.83 -8.65
CA GLU A 239 16.43 -1.80 -7.87
C GLU A 239 15.73 -2.15 -6.55
N GLU A 240 16.10 -3.29 -5.97
CA GLU A 240 15.64 -3.65 -4.64
C GLU A 240 16.03 -2.59 -3.62
N GLY A 241 15.08 -2.22 -2.75
CA GLY A 241 15.31 -1.17 -1.78
C GLY A 241 14.22 -1.07 -0.72
N ILE A 242 14.50 -0.27 0.30
CA ILE A 242 13.59 0.00 1.40
C ILE A 242 13.43 1.53 1.50
N LEU A 243 12.20 1.99 1.40
CA LEU A 243 11.83 3.39 1.55
C LEU A 243 11.15 3.57 2.90
N ILE A 244 11.79 4.29 3.83
CA ILE A 244 11.22 4.60 5.13
C ILE A 244 10.82 6.07 5.17
N ARG A 245 9.59 6.35 5.67
CA ARG A 245 9.09 7.71 5.87
C ARG A 245 8.23 7.79 7.12
N GLU A 246 8.37 8.91 7.78
CA GLU A 246 7.45 9.31 8.84
C GLU A 246 6.24 10.01 8.23
N LEU A 247 5.06 9.62 8.66
CA LEU A 247 3.78 10.17 8.23
C LEU A 247 3.01 10.69 9.45
N ASP A 248 2.65 11.96 9.39
CA ASP A 248 1.79 12.61 10.38
C ASP A 248 0.33 12.49 9.91
N LEU A 249 -0.39 11.51 10.44
CA LEU A 249 -1.77 11.26 10.06
C LEU A 249 -2.75 12.30 10.61
N ASP A 250 -2.46 12.91 11.76
CA ASP A 250 -3.25 14.03 12.28
C ASP A 250 -3.18 15.22 11.31
N ARG A 251 -1.99 15.55 10.86
CA ARG A 251 -1.76 16.59 9.86
C ARG A 251 -2.53 16.32 8.56
N ALA A 252 -2.44 15.10 8.05
CA ALA A 252 -3.15 14.72 6.83
C ALA A 252 -4.67 14.81 7.02
N ARG A 253 -5.19 14.42 8.19
CA ARG A 253 -6.61 14.49 8.55
C ARG A 253 -7.10 15.93 8.65
N GLU A 254 -6.35 16.81 9.30
CA GLU A 254 -6.67 18.24 9.42
C GLU A 254 -6.69 18.91 8.05
N PHE A 255 -5.69 18.65 7.22
CA PHE A 255 -5.65 19.16 5.86
C PHE A 255 -6.85 18.68 5.04
N ARG A 256 -7.20 17.40 5.10
CA ARG A 256 -8.36 16.83 4.40
C ARG A 256 -9.66 17.52 4.82
N LYS A 257 -9.89 17.69 6.12
CA LYS A 257 -11.06 18.42 6.65
C LYS A 257 -11.13 19.86 6.11
N ALA A 258 -10.01 20.57 6.12
CA ALA A 258 -9.92 21.92 5.61
C ALA A 258 -10.15 22.00 4.09
N TRP A 259 -9.59 21.06 3.34
CA TRP A 259 -9.77 20.97 1.89
C TRP A 259 -11.23 20.73 1.51
N PHE A 260 -11.86 19.71 2.05
CA PHE A 260 -13.25 19.40 1.73
C PHE A 260 -14.20 20.53 2.14
N SER A 261 -14.01 21.15 3.29
CA SER A 261 -14.88 22.26 3.73
C SER A 261 -14.74 23.52 2.89
N ARG A 262 -13.57 23.78 2.30
CA ARG A 262 -13.32 24.98 1.47
C ARG A 262 -13.62 24.78 -0.01
N ILE A 263 -13.25 23.63 -0.56
CA ILE A 263 -13.34 23.38 -2.00
C ILE A 263 -14.68 22.74 -2.37
N VAL A 264 -15.17 21.83 -1.55
CA VAL A 264 -16.41 21.10 -1.83
C VAL A 264 -17.64 21.78 -1.22
N GLY A 265 -17.42 22.67 -0.24
CA GLY A 265 -18.44 23.41 0.49
C GLY A 265 -19.03 22.62 1.66
N ARG A 266 -19.33 23.33 2.75
CA ARG A 266 -19.87 22.72 3.99
C ARG A 266 -21.24 22.07 3.83
N GLU A 267 -22.00 22.49 2.81
CA GLU A 267 -23.33 21.98 2.51
C GLU A 267 -23.32 20.70 1.68
N ASN A 268 -22.14 20.28 1.22
CA ASN A 268 -22.02 19.03 0.47
C ASN A 268 -22.24 17.84 1.40
N PRO A 269 -23.12 16.88 1.05
CA PRO A 269 -23.42 15.70 1.88
C PRO A 269 -22.16 14.91 2.29
N TRP A 270 -21.15 14.88 1.44
CA TRP A 270 -19.87 14.21 1.70
C TRP A 270 -19.07 14.83 2.84
N VAL A 271 -19.10 16.17 2.95
CA VAL A 271 -18.45 16.92 4.03
C VAL A 271 -19.21 16.74 5.33
N ALA A 272 -20.54 16.72 5.26
CA ALA A 272 -21.41 16.52 6.41
C ALA A 272 -21.23 15.10 7.00
N GLU A 273 -21.13 14.06 6.16
CA GLU A 273 -20.90 12.70 6.61
C GLU A 273 -19.51 12.52 7.24
N GLU A 274 -18.47 13.14 6.71
CA GLU A 274 -17.12 13.07 7.27
C GLU A 274 -17.01 13.85 8.60
N ALA A 275 -17.67 14.99 8.70
CA ALA A 275 -17.74 15.76 9.95
C ALA A 275 -18.51 15.03 11.05
N ALA A 276 -19.47 14.17 10.69
CA ALA A 276 -20.24 13.37 11.66
C ALA A 276 -19.47 12.13 12.19
N ARG A 277 -18.39 11.76 11.55
CA ARG A 277 -17.54 10.60 11.92
C ARG A 277 -16.30 10.96 12.75
N GLY A 278 -16.02 12.23 12.93
CA GLY A 278 -14.90 12.74 13.75
C GLY A 278 -15.31 13.47 14.96
#